data_cd26e2051071fef60e20f413db0e01b4
#
_entry.id   cd26e2051071fef60e20f413db0e01b4
#
_cell.length_a   1.000
_cell.length_b   1.000
_cell.length_c   1.000
_cell.angle_alpha   90.00
_cell.angle_beta   90.00
_cell.angle_gamma   90.00
#
_symmetry.space_group_name_H-M   'P 1'
#
loop_
_entity.id
_entity.type
_entity.pdbx_description
1 polymer ?
#
loop_
_entity_poly.entity_id
_entity_poly.type
_entity_poly.pdbx_seq_one_letter_code
_entity_poly.pdbx_strand_id
1 'polypeptide(L)'
;MRFIFKSILFSSFIISSLSAISQTKLYQNELGFKSENDSYLATGQDRYYTNGLFITFKRAAKTKSYTDSLKFTKKIWSATIGQYMYNAQSGQINDIKYVDRPFAAYLYGGFALQYLNNKEHVGKFELQVGTIGPNALGLEAQQVIHKTFGFYDIKGWEYQVNNEVGVNFKADLLYLIHRSENKKVDFSFPVEARLGNTFTSLSTGILFRTGNLNPLYHSVATQSNVSNFKEADVNEKEFYFFLKPQLQLVAYDATIAGGLFRSDKGLATFKTNPLVFSQELGLAYAKKRWTIAFSVIFKTKEESSMVFSHQYGSFDLFYRF
;
A
#
# COMPACT_ATOMS: atom_id res chain seq x y z
N MET A 1 31.02 29.93 -20.66
CA MET A 1 30.18 30.78 -19.79
C MET A 1 28.86 31.27 -20.44
N ARG A 2 28.39 30.67 -21.53
CA ARG A 2 27.13 31.05 -22.23
C ARG A 2 26.00 30.02 -22.16
N PHE A 3 26.20 28.87 -21.52
CA PHE A 3 25.18 27.79 -21.40
C PHE A 3 24.42 27.79 -20.07
N ILE A 4 24.90 28.47 -19.04
CA ILE A 4 24.28 28.49 -17.69
C ILE A 4 23.14 29.50 -17.62
N PHE A 5 23.12 30.54 -18.46
CA PHE A 5 22.10 31.60 -18.42
C PHE A 5 20.73 31.18 -19.06
N LYS A 6 20.71 30.19 -19.93
CA LYS A 6 19.45 29.76 -20.57
C LYS A 6 18.63 28.82 -19.71
N SER A 7 19.22 28.09 -18.75
CA SER A 7 18.51 27.16 -17.86
C SER A 7 17.80 27.87 -16.70
N ILE A 8 18.29 29.06 -16.30
CA ILE A 8 17.68 29.83 -15.20
C ILE A 8 16.45 30.60 -15.67
N LEU A 9 16.33 30.99 -16.94
CA LEU A 9 15.16 31.69 -17.47
C LEU A 9 13.96 30.74 -17.69
N PHE A 10 14.17 29.45 -17.88
CA PHE A 10 13.08 28.47 -18.07
C PHE A 10 12.46 28.05 -16.75
N SER A 11 13.21 28.09 -15.65
CA SER A 11 12.71 27.79 -14.30
C SER A 11 11.89 28.93 -13.70
N SER A 12 12.09 30.18 -14.12
CA SER A 12 11.38 31.35 -13.60
C SER A 12 9.97 31.54 -14.18
N PHE A 13 9.65 30.92 -15.32
CA PHE A 13 8.36 31.09 -15.98
C PHE A 13 7.27 30.12 -15.47
N ILE A 14 7.65 29.10 -14.70
CA ILE A 14 6.70 28.10 -14.13
C ILE A 14 6.14 28.55 -12.76
N ILE A 15 6.77 29.53 -12.11
CA ILE A 15 6.40 29.95 -10.74
C ILE A 15 5.39 31.10 -10.70
N SER A 16 5.16 31.83 -11.79
CA SER A 16 4.37 33.06 -11.78
C SER A 16 2.87 32.93 -12.12
N SER A 17 2.30 31.72 -12.25
CA SER A 17 0.89 31.55 -12.61
C SER A 17 -0.02 30.91 -11.54
N LEU A 18 0.36 30.96 -10.26
CA LEU A 18 -0.39 30.33 -9.14
C LEU A 18 -1.01 31.32 -8.16
N SER A 19 -1.50 32.45 -8.61
CA SER A 19 -2.30 33.36 -7.79
C SER A 19 -3.69 33.49 -8.40
N ALA A 20 -4.58 32.53 -8.15
CA ALA A 20 -5.99 32.65 -8.49
C ALA A 20 -6.87 31.94 -7.46
N ILE A 21 -7.57 32.75 -6.66
CA ILE A 21 -8.90 32.57 -6.07
C ILE A 21 -9.10 31.25 -5.30
N SER A 22 -9.12 31.36 -3.98
CA SER A 22 -9.56 30.33 -3.00
C SER A 22 -11.07 30.06 -3.10
N GLN A 23 -11.50 29.45 -4.19
CA GLN A 23 -12.67 28.60 -4.13
C GLN A 23 -12.20 27.24 -3.63
N THR A 24 -12.87 26.64 -2.64
CA THR A 24 -12.65 25.27 -2.19
C THR A 24 -12.85 24.34 -3.41
N LYS A 25 -11.79 24.09 -4.14
CA LYS A 25 -11.84 23.29 -5.38
C LYS A 25 -12.04 21.84 -4.99
N LEU A 26 -13.15 21.26 -5.42
CA LEU A 26 -13.41 19.84 -5.25
C LEU A 26 -12.54 19.06 -6.24
N TYR A 27 -11.81 18.09 -5.74
CA TYR A 27 -11.00 17.20 -6.56
C TYR A 27 -11.70 15.84 -6.66
N GLN A 28 -12.08 15.48 -7.89
CA GLN A 28 -12.80 14.25 -8.12
C GLN A 28 -11.89 13.06 -8.43
N ASN A 29 -10.68 13.33 -8.89
CA ASN A 29 -9.72 12.33 -9.30
C ASN A 29 -8.44 12.43 -8.45
N GLU A 30 -7.76 11.30 -8.28
CA GLU A 30 -6.45 11.21 -7.64
C GLU A 30 -5.60 10.17 -8.35
N LEU A 31 -4.37 10.53 -8.65
CA LEU A 31 -3.32 9.61 -9.06
C LEU A 31 -2.39 9.40 -7.89
N GLY A 32 -2.15 8.16 -7.51
CA GLY A 32 -1.32 7.77 -6.40
C GLY A 32 -0.15 6.90 -6.83
N PHE A 33 0.98 7.14 -6.21
CA PHE A 33 2.15 6.28 -6.22
C PHE A 33 2.45 5.86 -4.79
N LYS A 34 2.61 4.55 -4.56
CA LYS A 34 3.08 4.00 -3.31
C LYS A 34 4.31 3.14 -3.57
N SER A 35 5.32 3.32 -2.75
CA SER A 35 6.54 2.52 -2.78
C SER A 35 6.86 2.01 -1.39
N GLU A 36 7.13 0.73 -1.30
CA GLU A 36 7.53 0.05 -0.07
C GLU A 36 8.92 -0.57 -0.29
N ASN A 37 9.83 -0.36 0.67
CA ASN A 37 11.18 -0.86 0.52
C ASN A 37 11.86 -0.97 1.90
N ASP A 38 12.62 -2.04 2.12
CA ASP A 38 13.42 -2.23 3.32
C ASP A 38 14.62 -1.28 3.38
N SER A 39 15.15 -0.82 2.22
CA SER A 39 16.22 0.17 2.15
C SER A 39 15.85 1.55 2.70
N TYR A 40 14.55 1.90 2.79
CA TYR A 40 14.11 3.16 3.37
C TYR A 40 14.47 3.31 4.85
N LEU A 41 14.80 2.22 5.51
CA LEU A 41 15.24 2.20 6.90
C LEU A 41 16.76 2.32 7.06
N ALA A 42 17.50 2.45 5.96
CA ALA A 42 18.96 2.58 5.92
C ALA A 42 19.69 1.45 6.69
N THR A 43 19.12 0.27 6.77
CA THR A 43 19.70 -0.88 7.46
C THR A 43 20.68 -1.67 6.60
N GLY A 44 20.80 -1.34 5.30
CA GLY A 44 21.63 -2.05 4.33
C GLY A 44 21.20 -3.48 4.07
N GLN A 45 19.92 -3.80 4.32
CA GLN A 45 19.34 -5.12 4.16
C GLN A 45 18.47 -5.14 2.89
N ASP A 46 18.42 -6.28 2.22
CA ASP A 46 17.60 -6.55 1.06
C ASP A 46 17.08 -7.98 1.21
N ARG A 47 16.09 -8.12 2.09
CA ARG A 47 15.59 -9.43 2.52
C ARG A 47 14.08 -9.43 2.70
N TYR A 48 13.49 -10.59 2.47
CA TYR A 48 12.06 -10.89 2.67
C TYR A 48 11.19 -9.95 1.82
N TYR A 49 10.28 -9.20 2.39
CA TYR A 49 9.52 -8.22 1.63
C TYR A 49 10.42 -7.02 1.31
N THR A 50 11.05 -7.05 0.16
CA THR A 50 12.08 -6.09 -0.23
C THR A 50 11.53 -4.89 -0.99
N ASN A 51 10.50 -5.09 -1.84
CA ASN A 51 9.90 -4.03 -2.63
C ASN A 51 8.39 -4.20 -2.81
N GLY A 52 7.68 -3.08 -2.81
CA GLY A 52 6.33 -2.94 -3.29
C GLY A 52 6.20 -1.67 -4.13
N LEU A 53 5.62 -1.78 -5.32
CA LEU A 53 5.38 -0.64 -6.21
C LEU A 53 3.92 -0.65 -6.65
N PHE A 54 3.23 0.47 -6.43
CA PHE A 54 1.80 0.57 -6.74
C PHE A 54 1.48 1.92 -7.39
N ILE A 55 0.77 1.86 -8.51
CA ILE A 55 0.20 3.04 -9.18
C ILE A 55 -1.31 2.88 -9.12
N THR A 56 -1.99 3.87 -8.55
CA THR A 56 -3.44 3.82 -8.33
C THR A 56 -4.11 5.07 -8.88
N PHE A 57 -5.10 4.89 -9.74
CA PHE A 57 -6.03 5.94 -10.09
C PHE A 57 -7.32 5.78 -9.29
N LYS A 58 -7.85 6.88 -8.74
CA LYS A 58 -9.11 6.91 -7.99
C LYS A 58 -10.03 8.00 -8.50
N ARG A 59 -11.33 7.74 -8.40
CA ARG A 59 -12.36 8.72 -8.74
C ARG A 59 -13.57 8.63 -7.81
N ALA A 60 -13.99 9.78 -7.30
CA ALA A 60 -15.26 9.90 -6.61
C ALA A 60 -16.43 9.69 -7.59
N ALA A 61 -17.27 8.69 -7.34
CA ALA A 61 -18.45 8.43 -8.15
C ALA A 61 -19.55 9.44 -7.83
N LYS A 62 -20.34 9.84 -8.84
CA LYS A 62 -21.53 10.67 -8.62
C LYS A 62 -22.51 9.88 -7.75
N THR A 63 -22.79 10.40 -6.57
CA THR A 63 -23.77 9.82 -5.65
C THR A 63 -25.01 10.68 -5.68
N LYS A 64 -26.19 10.08 -5.87
CA LYS A 64 -27.46 10.78 -5.61
C LYS A 64 -27.54 11.06 -4.11
N SER A 65 -27.86 12.29 -3.72
CA SER A 65 -28.07 12.64 -2.31
C SER A 65 -29.16 11.75 -1.72
N TYR A 66 -28.81 10.90 -0.75
CA TYR A 66 -29.76 10.11 0.01
C TYR A 66 -29.82 10.68 1.42
N THR A 67 -31.04 11.01 1.84
CA THR A 67 -31.36 11.55 3.17
C THR A 67 -31.45 10.48 4.27
N ASP A 68 -31.15 9.23 3.97
CA ASP A 68 -31.34 8.11 4.88
C ASP A 68 -30.06 7.76 5.64
N SER A 69 -30.11 7.75 6.97
CA SER A 69 -29.00 7.65 7.91
C SER A 69 -28.16 6.33 7.85
N LEU A 70 -28.63 5.33 7.13
CA LEU A 70 -27.95 4.04 6.95
C LEU A 70 -27.27 3.90 5.59
N LYS A 71 -27.38 4.87 4.68
CA LYS A 71 -26.85 4.75 3.33
C LYS A 71 -25.45 5.34 3.23
N PHE A 72 -24.60 4.68 2.43
CA PHE A 72 -23.26 5.19 2.11
C PHE A 72 -23.40 6.52 1.36
N THR A 73 -22.81 7.58 1.93
CA THR A 73 -22.89 8.93 1.41
C THR A 73 -21.86 9.22 0.33
N LYS A 74 -20.78 8.43 0.29
CA LYS A 74 -19.67 8.58 -0.64
C LYS A 74 -19.26 7.23 -1.21
N LYS A 75 -19.01 7.22 -2.51
CA LYS A 75 -18.51 6.06 -3.25
C LYS A 75 -17.28 6.49 -4.07
N ILE A 76 -16.22 5.71 -3.99
CA ILE A 76 -14.99 5.88 -4.76
C ILE A 76 -14.72 4.58 -5.50
N TRP A 77 -14.34 4.65 -6.76
CA TRP A 77 -13.75 3.52 -7.45
C TRP A 77 -12.26 3.79 -7.70
N SER A 78 -11.48 2.73 -7.77
CA SER A 78 -10.06 2.80 -8.07
C SER A 78 -9.62 1.65 -8.95
N ALA A 79 -8.58 1.93 -9.75
CA ALA A 79 -7.84 0.94 -10.52
C ALA A 79 -6.36 1.02 -10.09
N THR A 80 -5.76 -0.13 -9.86
CA THR A 80 -4.38 -0.25 -9.38
C THR A 80 -3.59 -1.21 -10.25
N ILE A 81 -2.35 -0.86 -10.56
CA ILE A 81 -1.32 -1.82 -10.97
C ILE A 81 -0.34 -1.90 -9.82
N GLY A 82 -0.07 -3.11 -9.34
CA GLY A 82 0.78 -3.33 -8.19
C GLY A 82 1.72 -4.52 -8.36
N GLN A 83 2.92 -4.39 -7.79
CA GLN A 83 3.90 -5.47 -7.74
C GLN A 83 4.43 -5.59 -6.32
N TYR A 84 4.45 -6.81 -5.81
CA TYR A 84 5.14 -7.21 -4.58
C TYR A 84 6.37 -8.03 -4.94
N MET A 85 7.49 -7.82 -4.24
CA MET A 85 8.72 -8.56 -4.44
C MET A 85 9.27 -9.05 -3.11
N TYR A 86 9.74 -10.28 -3.12
CA TYR A 86 10.25 -10.97 -1.94
C TYR A 86 11.57 -11.67 -2.26
N ASN A 87 12.54 -11.48 -1.40
CA ASN A 87 13.82 -12.20 -1.40
C ASN A 87 13.85 -13.25 -0.27
N ALA A 88 14.88 -14.08 -0.26
CA ALA A 88 15.29 -14.83 0.92
C ALA A 88 15.93 -13.88 1.99
N GLN A 89 16.71 -14.40 2.90
CA GLN A 89 17.45 -13.62 3.90
C GLN A 89 18.45 -12.60 3.29
N SER A 90 18.69 -12.67 1.98
CA SER A 90 19.54 -11.76 1.22
C SER A 90 19.14 -11.78 -0.26
N GLY A 91 19.38 -10.69 -0.97
CA GLY A 91 19.33 -10.64 -2.45
C GLY A 91 20.55 -11.24 -3.15
N GLN A 92 21.48 -11.89 -2.42
CA GLN A 92 22.68 -12.56 -2.94
C GLN A 92 22.79 -14.01 -2.45
N ILE A 93 21.91 -14.88 -2.89
CA ILE A 93 21.91 -16.30 -2.55
C ILE A 93 22.57 -17.09 -3.70
N ASN A 94 23.65 -17.82 -3.40
CA ASN A 94 24.38 -18.65 -4.37
C ASN A 94 24.05 -20.16 -4.25
N ASP A 95 23.37 -20.59 -3.20
CA ASP A 95 23.06 -21.99 -2.93
C ASP A 95 21.69 -22.09 -2.26
N ILE A 96 20.85 -23.00 -2.74
CA ILE A 96 19.48 -23.21 -2.26
C ILE A 96 19.39 -23.48 -0.75
N LYS A 97 20.43 -24.04 -0.14
CA LYS A 97 20.46 -24.30 1.31
C LYS A 97 20.40 -23.05 2.19
N TYR A 98 20.65 -21.86 1.59
CA TYR A 98 20.56 -20.56 2.27
C TYR A 98 19.23 -19.84 1.99
N VAL A 99 18.34 -20.46 1.22
CA VAL A 99 17.00 -19.93 0.98
C VAL A 99 16.13 -20.29 2.17
N ASP A 100 15.87 -19.32 3.01
CA ASP A 100 15.01 -19.42 4.19
C ASP A 100 13.58 -18.90 3.96
N ARG A 101 13.34 -18.26 2.81
CA ARG A 101 12.07 -17.85 2.23
C ARG A 101 12.20 -17.88 0.71
N PRO A 102 11.19 -18.29 -0.05
CA PRO A 102 11.28 -18.28 -1.51
C PRO A 102 11.46 -16.86 -2.04
N PHE A 103 12.25 -16.72 -3.10
CA PHE A 103 12.10 -15.56 -3.97
C PHE A 103 10.74 -15.63 -4.64
N ALA A 104 10.06 -14.51 -4.72
CA ALA A 104 8.75 -14.44 -5.34
C ALA A 104 8.41 -13.01 -5.75
N ALA A 105 7.63 -12.88 -6.81
CA ALA A 105 6.94 -11.65 -7.12
C ALA A 105 5.47 -11.93 -7.41
N TYR A 106 4.62 -10.94 -7.16
CA TYR A 106 3.23 -10.93 -7.57
C TYR A 106 2.93 -9.61 -8.27
N LEU A 107 2.65 -9.67 -9.57
CA LEU A 107 2.23 -8.53 -10.41
C LEU A 107 0.75 -8.64 -10.69
N TYR A 108 -0.03 -7.57 -10.44
CA TYR A 108 -1.47 -7.61 -10.61
C TYR A 108 -2.07 -6.30 -11.11
N GLY A 109 -3.23 -6.43 -11.76
CA GLY A 109 -4.19 -5.36 -11.93
C GLY A 109 -5.34 -5.53 -10.95
N GLY A 110 -5.75 -4.45 -10.28
CA GLY A 110 -6.83 -4.44 -9.30
C GLY A 110 -7.90 -3.42 -9.64
N PHE A 111 -9.16 -3.74 -9.36
CA PHE A 111 -10.28 -2.81 -9.41
C PHE A 111 -11.03 -2.84 -8.10
N ALA A 112 -11.25 -1.67 -7.48
CA ALA A 112 -11.92 -1.58 -6.20
C ALA A 112 -13.09 -0.59 -6.19
N LEU A 113 -14.08 -0.93 -5.35
CA LEU A 113 -15.18 -0.05 -4.96
C LEU A 113 -15.07 0.21 -3.46
N GLN A 114 -15.07 1.48 -3.09
CA GLN A 114 -15.04 1.92 -1.71
C GLN A 114 -16.32 2.69 -1.37
N TYR A 115 -16.91 2.34 -0.24
CA TYR A 115 -18.15 2.89 0.30
C TYR A 115 -17.88 3.50 1.67
N LEU A 116 -18.34 4.74 1.86
CA LEU A 116 -18.12 5.48 3.09
C LEU A 116 -19.44 6.11 3.54
N ASN A 117 -19.68 6.12 4.85
CA ASN A 117 -20.87 6.74 5.42
C ASN A 117 -20.52 7.85 6.44
N ASN A 118 -21.53 8.60 6.85
CA ASN A 118 -21.39 9.69 7.82
C ASN A 118 -21.11 9.21 9.26
N LYS A 119 -21.30 7.93 9.57
CA LYS A 119 -20.88 7.28 10.82
C LYS A 119 -19.41 6.86 10.80
N GLU A 120 -18.70 7.24 9.74
CA GLU A 120 -17.28 6.89 9.55
C GLU A 120 -17.00 5.38 9.47
N HIS A 121 -17.97 4.62 8.95
CA HIS A 121 -17.72 3.25 8.53
C HIS A 121 -17.28 3.25 7.07
N VAL A 122 -16.23 2.50 6.79
CA VAL A 122 -15.63 2.38 5.47
C VAL A 122 -15.56 0.92 5.08
N GLY A 123 -15.99 0.60 3.86
CA GLY A 123 -15.80 -0.71 3.26
C GLY A 123 -15.19 -0.54 1.86
N LYS A 124 -14.07 -1.19 1.60
CA LYS A 124 -13.43 -1.26 0.28
C LYS A 124 -13.35 -2.71 -0.16
N PHE A 125 -13.80 -2.98 -1.36
CA PHE A 125 -13.82 -4.31 -1.97
C PHE A 125 -13.04 -4.27 -3.27
N GLU A 126 -12.04 -5.12 -3.42
CA GLU A 126 -11.13 -5.14 -4.54
C GLU A 126 -11.03 -6.54 -5.14
N LEU A 127 -11.11 -6.62 -6.46
CA LEU A 127 -10.77 -7.80 -7.25
C LEU A 127 -9.39 -7.58 -7.86
N GLN A 128 -8.49 -8.52 -7.66
CA GLN A 128 -7.14 -8.54 -8.21
C GLN A 128 -6.98 -9.73 -9.15
N VAL A 129 -6.43 -9.47 -10.33
CA VAL A 129 -6.03 -10.49 -11.29
C VAL A 129 -4.57 -10.25 -11.66
N GLY A 130 -3.74 -11.29 -11.55
CA GLY A 130 -2.31 -11.15 -11.74
C GLY A 130 -1.59 -12.47 -11.94
N THR A 131 -0.31 -12.48 -11.65
CA THR A 131 0.54 -13.66 -11.73
C THR A 131 1.61 -13.65 -10.64
N ILE A 132 1.97 -14.83 -10.14
CA ILE A 132 3.19 -15.04 -9.33
C ILE A 132 4.28 -15.68 -10.17
N GLY A 133 5.51 -15.68 -9.65
CA GLY A 133 6.69 -16.32 -10.26
C GLY A 133 7.34 -15.46 -11.33
N PRO A 134 8.14 -16.07 -12.25
CA PRO A 134 8.90 -15.34 -13.27
C PRO A 134 8.09 -14.34 -14.09
N ASN A 135 6.85 -14.66 -14.46
CA ASN A 135 5.99 -13.76 -15.22
C ASN A 135 5.56 -12.49 -14.44
N ALA A 136 5.80 -12.45 -13.14
CA ALA A 136 5.57 -11.26 -12.34
C ALA A 136 6.73 -10.24 -12.42
N LEU A 137 7.80 -10.54 -13.19
CA LEU A 137 8.92 -9.64 -13.51
C LEU A 137 9.65 -9.10 -12.28
N GLY A 138 9.74 -9.90 -11.20
CA GLY A 138 10.37 -9.46 -9.95
C GLY A 138 11.88 -9.27 -10.09
N LEU A 139 12.56 -10.21 -10.73
CA LEU A 139 13.99 -10.12 -11.00
C LEU A 139 14.33 -8.87 -11.84
N GLU A 140 13.59 -8.68 -12.93
CA GLU A 140 13.81 -7.55 -13.85
C GLU A 140 13.61 -6.20 -13.14
N ALA A 141 12.55 -6.08 -12.35
CA ALA A 141 12.26 -4.87 -11.59
C ALA A 141 13.34 -4.60 -10.55
N GLN A 142 13.79 -5.63 -9.81
CA GLN A 142 14.85 -5.48 -8.82
C GLN A 142 16.19 -5.14 -9.48
N GLN A 143 16.53 -5.76 -10.62
CA GLN A 143 17.73 -5.42 -11.39
C GLN A 143 17.74 -3.96 -11.87
N VAL A 144 16.60 -3.45 -12.33
CA VAL A 144 16.47 -2.03 -12.72
C VAL A 144 16.74 -1.10 -11.53
N ILE A 145 16.17 -1.42 -10.36
CA ILE A 145 16.38 -0.65 -9.13
C ILE A 145 17.87 -0.67 -8.74
N HIS A 146 18.46 -1.86 -8.63
CA HIS A 146 19.87 -2.02 -8.23
C HIS A 146 20.84 -1.33 -9.18
N LYS A 147 20.62 -1.48 -10.48
CA LYS A 147 21.45 -0.81 -11.51
C LYS A 147 21.31 0.71 -11.46
N THR A 148 20.10 1.23 -11.20
CA THR A 148 19.84 2.67 -11.14
C THR A 148 20.55 3.32 -9.93
N PHE A 149 20.54 2.63 -8.79
CA PHE A 149 21.11 3.15 -7.55
C PHE A 149 22.55 2.66 -7.26
N GLY A 150 23.13 1.84 -8.14
CA GLY A 150 24.50 1.34 -7.98
C GLY A 150 24.65 0.28 -6.87
N PHE A 151 23.61 -0.50 -6.62
CA PHE A 151 23.65 -1.60 -5.65
C PHE A 151 24.32 -2.83 -6.26
N TYR A 152 24.48 -3.88 -5.48
CA TYR A 152 25.09 -5.14 -5.86
C TYR A 152 24.27 -5.93 -6.91
N ASP A 153 24.91 -6.89 -7.59
CA ASP A 153 24.24 -7.82 -8.49
C ASP A 153 23.40 -8.84 -7.72
N ILE A 154 22.17 -9.04 -8.17
CA ILE A 154 21.20 -9.90 -7.54
C ILE A 154 21.43 -11.34 -7.95
N LYS A 155 21.27 -12.28 -6.99
CA LYS A 155 21.36 -13.72 -7.17
C LYS A 155 20.33 -14.43 -6.31
N GLY A 156 19.82 -15.58 -6.79
CA GLY A 156 18.89 -16.43 -6.05
C GLY A 156 17.49 -16.47 -6.64
N TRP A 157 17.17 -15.62 -7.63
CA TRP A 157 15.86 -15.67 -8.30
C TRP A 157 15.62 -16.96 -9.10
N GLU A 158 16.65 -17.76 -9.39
CA GLU A 158 16.51 -19.11 -9.91
C GLU A 158 15.76 -20.05 -8.95
N TYR A 159 15.70 -19.72 -7.66
CA TYR A 159 14.98 -20.48 -6.62
C TYR A 159 13.56 -19.92 -6.36
N GLN A 160 13.06 -19.05 -7.23
CA GLN A 160 11.74 -18.45 -7.03
C GLN A 160 10.59 -19.47 -7.22
N VAL A 161 9.43 -19.11 -6.69
CA VAL A 161 8.19 -19.88 -6.94
C VAL A 161 7.84 -19.90 -8.43
N ASN A 162 7.21 -20.97 -8.90
CA ASN A 162 6.79 -21.10 -10.29
C ASN A 162 5.57 -20.24 -10.62
N ASN A 163 5.39 -19.98 -11.93
CA ASN A 163 4.28 -19.16 -12.43
C ASN A 163 2.91 -19.75 -12.12
N GLU A 164 2.02 -18.93 -11.59
CA GLU A 164 0.59 -19.22 -11.53
C GLU A 164 -0.22 -17.93 -11.70
N VAL A 165 -1.34 -18.02 -12.41
CA VAL A 165 -2.31 -16.91 -12.49
C VAL A 165 -2.98 -16.74 -11.13
N GLY A 166 -2.96 -15.54 -10.60
CA GLY A 166 -3.56 -15.16 -9.32
C GLY A 166 -4.91 -14.46 -9.51
N VAL A 167 -5.93 -14.95 -8.83
CA VAL A 167 -7.23 -14.28 -8.70
C VAL A 167 -7.53 -14.16 -7.23
N ASN A 168 -7.63 -12.92 -6.74
CA ASN A 168 -7.85 -12.66 -5.33
C ASN A 168 -8.96 -11.61 -5.15
N PHE A 169 -9.82 -11.84 -4.17
CA PHE A 169 -10.76 -10.86 -3.64
C PHE A 169 -10.23 -10.33 -2.32
N LYS A 170 -10.24 -9.00 -2.15
CA LYS A 170 -9.83 -8.31 -0.93
C LYS A 170 -10.98 -7.46 -0.41
N ALA A 171 -11.24 -7.53 0.89
CA ALA A 171 -12.18 -6.67 1.60
C ALA A 171 -11.45 -5.96 2.75
N ASP A 172 -11.47 -4.63 2.73
CA ASP A 172 -10.97 -3.77 3.81
C ASP A 172 -12.17 -3.09 4.47
N LEU A 173 -12.35 -3.31 5.77
CA LEU A 173 -13.36 -2.67 6.58
C LEU A 173 -12.68 -1.83 7.65
N LEU A 174 -13.20 -0.62 7.90
CA LEU A 174 -12.72 0.23 8.98
C LEU A 174 -13.91 0.86 9.69
N TYR A 175 -13.94 0.72 11.01
CA TYR A 175 -15.00 1.24 11.87
C TYR A 175 -14.40 2.19 12.89
N LEU A 176 -14.89 3.44 12.94
CA LEU A 176 -14.54 4.34 14.03
C LEU A 176 -15.13 3.80 15.34
N ILE A 177 -14.27 3.58 16.35
CA ILE A 177 -14.67 3.14 17.68
C ILE A 177 -14.94 4.37 18.58
N HIS A 178 -13.98 5.28 18.59
CA HIS A 178 -14.01 6.45 19.45
C HIS A 178 -13.22 7.60 18.83
N ARG A 179 -13.72 8.82 19.00
CA ARG A 179 -12.98 10.06 18.73
C ARG A 179 -13.15 11.00 19.89
N SER A 180 -12.05 11.61 20.35
CA SER A 180 -12.06 12.62 21.40
C SER A 180 -12.90 13.85 21.02
N GLU A 181 -13.47 14.54 22.00
CA GLU A 181 -14.32 15.76 21.78
C GLU A 181 -13.58 16.85 20.99
N ASN A 182 -12.27 17.02 21.25
CA ASN A 182 -11.42 17.98 20.52
C ASN A 182 -11.01 17.51 19.12
N LYS A 183 -11.48 16.33 18.67
CA LYS A 183 -11.20 15.70 17.37
C LYS A 183 -9.70 15.50 17.06
N LYS A 184 -8.85 15.41 18.12
CA LYS A 184 -7.39 15.27 17.97
C LYS A 184 -6.90 13.84 18.12
N VAL A 185 -7.69 12.94 18.68
CA VAL A 185 -7.35 11.54 18.91
C VAL A 185 -8.52 10.68 18.49
N ASP A 186 -8.24 9.60 17.78
CA ASP A 186 -9.25 8.58 17.53
C ASP A 186 -8.68 7.15 17.49
N PHE A 187 -9.60 6.19 17.64
CA PHE A 187 -9.37 4.76 17.55
C PHE A 187 -10.35 4.16 16.57
N SER A 188 -9.87 3.33 15.68
CA SER A 188 -10.67 2.62 14.70
C SER A 188 -10.31 1.14 14.68
N PHE A 189 -11.26 0.32 14.27
CA PHE A 189 -11.12 -1.14 14.16
C PHE A 189 -11.00 -1.53 12.69
N PRO A 190 -9.79 -1.84 12.19
CA PRO A 190 -9.56 -2.35 10.85
C PRO A 190 -9.79 -3.86 10.80
N VAL A 191 -10.42 -4.31 9.73
CA VAL A 191 -10.50 -5.73 9.35
C VAL A 191 -10.12 -5.83 7.88
N GLU A 192 -9.18 -6.69 7.56
CA GLU A 192 -8.81 -7.02 6.18
C GLU A 192 -9.02 -8.52 5.96
N ALA A 193 -9.76 -8.88 4.94
CA ALA A 193 -9.91 -10.26 4.48
C ALA A 193 -9.41 -10.39 3.05
N ARG A 194 -8.64 -11.43 2.79
CA ARG A 194 -8.20 -11.83 1.44
C ARG A 194 -8.66 -13.25 1.19
N LEU A 195 -9.22 -13.48 0.01
CA LEU A 195 -9.67 -14.80 -0.44
C LEU A 195 -9.27 -15.00 -1.90
N GLY A 196 -8.37 -15.94 -2.16
CA GLY A 196 -7.90 -16.23 -3.49
C GLY A 196 -6.89 -17.37 -3.53
N ASN A 197 -6.46 -17.70 -4.72
CA ASN A 197 -5.44 -18.73 -4.91
C ASN A 197 -4.01 -18.22 -4.67
N THR A 198 -3.80 -16.89 -4.60
CA THR A 198 -2.51 -16.32 -4.23
C THR A 198 -2.45 -16.04 -2.73
N PHE A 199 -3.48 -15.40 -2.19
CA PHE A 199 -3.54 -15.03 -0.77
C PHE A 199 -4.89 -15.39 -0.16
N THR A 200 -4.88 -16.09 0.98
CA THR A 200 -6.05 -16.30 1.82
C THR A 200 -5.69 -16.02 3.26
N SER A 201 -6.26 -14.93 3.82
CA SER A 201 -5.94 -14.47 5.17
C SER A 201 -7.04 -13.57 5.74
N LEU A 202 -7.02 -13.43 7.07
CA LEU A 202 -7.86 -12.49 7.81
C LEU A 202 -6.98 -11.71 8.78
N SER A 203 -7.01 -10.39 8.71
CA SER A 203 -6.27 -9.51 9.62
C SER A 203 -7.21 -8.60 10.40
N THR A 204 -6.86 -8.32 11.63
CA THR A 204 -7.54 -7.32 12.45
C THR A 204 -6.57 -6.65 13.41
N GLY A 205 -6.98 -5.52 13.99
CA GLY A 205 -6.14 -4.77 14.90
C GLY A 205 -6.81 -3.50 15.43
N ILE A 206 -5.99 -2.52 15.74
CA ILE A 206 -6.44 -1.18 16.14
C ILE A 206 -5.66 -0.15 15.34
N LEU A 207 -6.34 0.84 14.79
CA LEU A 207 -5.73 2.03 14.24
C LEU A 207 -5.93 3.17 15.25
N PHE A 208 -4.83 3.63 15.84
CA PHE A 208 -4.76 4.84 16.63
C PHE A 208 -4.26 5.98 15.77
N ARG A 209 -4.92 7.16 15.83
CA ARG A 209 -4.45 8.39 15.18
C ARG A 209 -4.44 9.55 16.17
N THR A 210 -3.44 10.42 16.07
CA THR A 210 -3.36 11.65 16.85
C THR A 210 -2.80 12.81 16.03
N GLY A 211 -3.46 13.97 16.09
CA GLY A 211 -3.06 15.17 15.36
C GLY A 211 -4.23 16.00 14.86
N ASN A 212 -4.09 16.59 13.68
CA ASN A 212 -5.18 17.29 13.01
C ASN A 212 -5.89 16.30 12.09
N LEU A 213 -6.96 15.70 12.58
CA LEU A 213 -7.66 14.59 11.93
C LEU A 213 -8.81 15.09 11.06
N ASN A 214 -9.00 14.45 9.93
CA ASN A 214 -10.23 14.48 9.17
C ASN A 214 -11.10 13.27 9.48
N PRO A 215 -12.43 13.37 9.29
CA PRO A 215 -13.31 12.22 9.34
C PRO A 215 -12.87 11.12 8.36
N LEU A 216 -13.11 9.84 8.71
CA LEU A 216 -12.68 8.71 7.88
C LEU A 216 -13.27 8.73 6.46
N TYR A 217 -14.38 9.42 6.23
CA TYR A 217 -14.92 9.59 4.88
C TYR A 217 -14.15 10.61 4.02
N HIS A 218 -13.18 11.34 4.60
CA HIS A 218 -12.29 12.27 3.90
C HIS A 218 -10.88 12.29 4.51
N SER A 219 -10.25 11.16 4.65
CA SER A 219 -8.96 11.03 5.35
C SER A 219 -7.92 10.28 4.51
N VAL A 220 -6.64 10.57 4.79
CA VAL A 220 -5.50 9.79 4.29
C VAL A 220 -5.60 8.35 4.76
N ALA A 221 -6.04 8.10 6.00
CA ALA A 221 -6.16 6.75 6.57
C ALA A 221 -7.04 5.79 5.76
N THR A 222 -7.99 6.32 5.03
CA THR A 222 -8.91 5.58 4.16
C THR A 222 -8.66 5.85 2.68
N GLN A 223 -7.67 6.72 2.37
CA GLN A 223 -7.40 7.17 1.02
C GLN A 223 -8.64 7.72 0.29
N SER A 224 -9.46 8.50 1.00
CA SER A 224 -10.77 8.98 0.54
C SER A 224 -10.83 10.50 0.33
N ASN A 225 -9.70 11.14 0.07
CA ASN A 225 -9.60 12.61 -0.07
C ASN A 225 -10.18 13.17 -1.38
N VAL A 226 -10.65 12.32 -2.31
CA VAL A 226 -11.40 12.74 -3.51
C VAL A 226 -12.88 12.89 -3.19
N SER A 227 -13.54 13.91 -3.74
CA SER A 227 -14.98 14.13 -3.57
C SER A 227 -15.59 14.85 -4.77
N ASN A 228 -16.86 14.62 -5.04
CA ASN A 228 -17.63 15.34 -6.04
C ASN A 228 -18.69 16.29 -5.42
N PHE A 229 -18.69 16.43 -4.10
CA PHE A 229 -19.51 17.38 -3.34
C PHE A 229 -18.72 17.94 -2.15
N LYS A 230 -19.17 19.09 -1.62
CA LYS A 230 -18.55 19.68 -0.44
C LYS A 230 -18.97 18.88 0.80
N GLU A 231 -17.99 18.32 1.49
CA GLU A 231 -18.18 17.56 2.71
C GLU A 231 -18.12 18.48 3.93
N ALA A 232 -18.95 18.19 4.94
CA ALA A 232 -18.92 18.90 6.20
C ALA A 232 -17.74 18.44 7.08
N ASP A 233 -17.34 19.28 8.02
CA ASP A 233 -16.33 18.97 9.07
C ASP A 233 -14.95 18.53 8.56
N VAL A 234 -14.59 18.92 7.34
CA VAL A 234 -13.30 18.58 6.73
C VAL A 234 -12.33 19.75 6.89
N ASN A 235 -11.18 19.50 7.50
CA ASN A 235 -10.09 20.45 7.58
C ASN A 235 -9.35 20.54 6.23
N GLU A 236 -8.94 21.75 5.84
CA GLU A 236 -8.11 21.96 4.64
C GLU A 236 -6.77 21.19 4.70
N LYS A 237 -6.25 21.05 5.93
CA LYS A 237 -5.00 20.34 6.22
C LYS A 237 -5.27 19.22 7.21
N GLU A 238 -4.95 17.99 6.81
CA GLU A 238 -4.86 16.84 7.69
C GLU A 238 -3.38 16.56 7.97
N PHE A 239 -3.03 16.36 9.25
CA PHE A 239 -1.68 15.95 9.65
C PHE A 239 -1.76 15.18 10.95
N TYR A 240 -1.30 13.94 10.95
CA TYR A 240 -1.37 13.09 12.13
C TYR A 240 -0.25 12.05 12.16
N PHE A 241 0.07 11.63 13.37
CA PHE A 241 0.78 10.39 13.66
C PHE A 241 -0.23 9.25 13.80
N PHE A 242 0.15 8.05 13.39
CA PHE A 242 -0.66 6.85 13.58
C PHE A 242 0.15 5.66 14.04
N LEU A 243 -0.54 4.73 14.73
CA LEU A 243 -0.03 3.45 15.20
C LEU A 243 -1.07 2.39 14.86
N LYS A 244 -0.65 1.27 14.25
CA LYS A 244 -1.56 0.22 13.80
C LYS A 244 -0.97 -1.17 14.07
N PRO A 245 -1.10 -1.71 15.30
CA PRO A 245 -0.86 -3.12 15.60
C PRO A 245 -1.94 -3.98 14.93
N GLN A 246 -1.53 -5.08 14.29
CA GLN A 246 -2.41 -6.02 13.62
C GLN A 246 -1.97 -7.47 13.85
N LEU A 247 -2.96 -8.35 13.97
CA LEU A 247 -2.79 -9.80 13.91
C LEU A 247 -3.41 -10.31 12.62
N GLN A 248 -2.68 -11.16 11.93
CA GLN A 248 -3.11 -11.79 10.68
C GLN A 248 -3.11 -13.31 10.84
N LEU A 249 -4.26 -13.93 10.59
CA LEU A 249 -4.40 -15.35 10.39
C LEU A 249 -4.18 -15.65 8.91
N VAL A 250 -3.18 -16.47 8.60
CA VAL A 250 -2.79 -16.82 7.23
C VAL A 250 -3.16 -18.27 6.97
N ALA A 251 -4.11 -18.47 6.05
CA ALA A 251 -4.46 -19.80 5.58
C ALA A 251 -3.61 -20.21 4.37
N TYR A 252 -3.28 -19.26 3.50
CA TYR A 252 -2.46 -19.51 2.30
C TYR A 252 -1.73 -18.26 1.83
N ASP A 253 -0.46 -18.45 1.41
CA ASP A 253 0.37 -17.44 0.75
C ASP A 253 1.21 -18.13 -0.33
N ALA A 254 0.87 -17.89 -1.59
CA ALA A 254 1.55 -18.51 -2.72
C ALA A 254 2.99 -18.02 -2.91
N THR A 255 3.35 -16.86 -2.35
CA THR A 255 4.72 -16.36 -2.38
C THR A 255 5.67 -17.16 -1.47
N ILE A 256 5.11 -17.99 -0.59
CA ILE A 256 5.82 -18.89 0.33
C ILE A 256 5.59 -20.36 -0.05
N ALA A 257 4.32 -20.73 -0.27
CA ALA A 257 3.93 -22.12 -0.51
C ALA A 257 3.93 -22.53 -1.99
N GLY A 258 4.22 -21.58 -2.91
CA GLY A 258 4.06 -21.75 -4.34
C GLY A 258 2.61 -21.71 -4.80
N GLY A 259 2.33 -21.88 -6.09
CA GLY A 259 0.97 -21.81 -6.65
C GLY A 259 0.03 -22.88 -6.07
N LEU A 260 -1.23 -22.51 -5.80
CA LEU A 260 -2.22 -23.39 -5.17
C LEU A 260 -2.59 -24.58 -6.08
N PHE A 261 -2.72 -24.32 -7.38
CA PHE A 261 -3.20 -25.29 -8.37
C PHE A 261 -2.08 -25.98 -9.15
N ARG A 262 -0.81 -25.75 -8.77
CA ARG A 262 0.34 -26.36 -9.43
C ARG A 262 0.90 -27.52 -8.62
N SER A 263 1.25 -28.61 -9.33
CA SER A 263 2.02 -29.73 -8.77
C SER A 263 3.49 -29.33 -8.58
N ASP A 264 4.08 -28.65 -9.57
CA ASP A 264 5.42 -28.07 -9.48
C ASP A 264 5.32 -26.62 -9.00
N LYS A 265 5.72 -26.39 -7.77
CA LYS A 265 5.58 -25.12 -7.06
C LYS A 265 6.84 -24.26 -7.07
N GLY A 266 7.96 -24.80 -7.55
CA GLY A 266 9.29 -24.20 -7.52
C GLY A 266 10.26 -24.99 -6.63
N LEU A 267 11.55 -24.65 -6.74
CA LEU A 267 12.62 -25.38 -6.04
C LEU A 267 12.64 -25.16 -4.53
N ALA A 268 12.22 -23.97 -4.08
CA ALA A 268 12.18 -23.62 -2.68
C ALA A 268 10.76 -23.15 -2.31
N THR A 269 10.05 -23.94 -1.52
CA THR A 269 8.72 -23.57 -0.97
C THR A 269 8.62 -24.03 0.47
N PHE A 270 7.85 -23.30 1.27
CA PHE A 270 7.75 -23.51 2.70
C PHE A 270 6.30 -23.47 3.17
N LYS A 271 6.08 -23.82 4.44
CA LYS A 271 4.77 -23.71 5.07
C LYS A 271 4.65 -22.34 5.74
N THR A 272 3.57 -21.63 5.46
CA THR A 272 3.28 -20.34 6.09
C THR A 272 3.02 -20.49 7.59
N ASN A 273 3.49 -19.52 8.38
CA ASN A 273 3.05 -19.38 9.76
C ASN A 273 1.58 -18.97 9.79
N PRO A 274 0.73 -19.67 10.55
CA PRO A 274 -0.69 -19.39 10.58
C PRO A 274 -1.03 -18.06 11.27
N LEU A 275 -0.12 -17.54 12.09
CA LEU A 275 -0.30 -16.28 12.83
C LEU A 275 0.91 -15.37 12.63
N VAL A 276 0.65 -14.18 12.10
CA VAL A 276 1.65 -13.14 11.87
C VAL A 276 1.22 -11.87 12.58
N PHE A 277 2.10 -11.28 13.37
CA PHE A 277 1.90 -9.96 13.97
C PHE A 277 2.64 -8.92 13.14
N SER A 278 2.00 -7.76 12.95
CA SER A 278 2.64 -6.58 12.37
C SER A 278 2.33 -5.33 13.18
N GLN A 279 3.28 -4.42 13.20
CA GLN A 279 3.15 -3.09 13.79
C GLN A 279 3.53 -2.07 12.74
N GLU A 280 2.58 -1.24 12.34
CA GLU A 280 2.83 -0.08 11.48
C GLU A 280 2.73 1.19 12.31
N LEU A 281 3.66 2.12 12.08
CA LEU A 281 3.63 3.48 12.64
C LEU A 281 4.11 4.47 11.61
N GLY A 282 3.53 5.67 11.61
CA GLY A 282 3.87 6.63 10.58
C GLY A 282 3.26 8.01 10.77
N LEU A 283 3.55 8.85 9.80
CA LEU A 283 3.02 10.20 9.66
C LEU A 283 2.27 10.32 8.35
N ALA A 284 1.13 11.00 8.38
CA ALA A 284 0.34 11.27 7.20
C ALA A 284 0.00 12.77 7.11
N TYR A 285 0.10 13.30 5.90
CA TYR A 285 -0.15 14.69 5.58
C TYR A 285 -0.99 14.81 4.32
N ALA A 286 -2.05 15.62 4.38
CA ALA A 286 -2.81 16.01 3.20
C ALA A 286 -3.13 17.49 3.23
N LYS A 287 -2.91 18.19 2.13
CA LYS A 287 -3.32 19.59 1.95
C LYS A 287 -3.58 19.85 0.47
N LYS A 288 -4.71 20.48 0.15
CA LYS A 288 -5.09 20.82 -1.23
C LYS A 288 -5.01 19.58 -2.15
N ARG A 289 -4.08 19.58 -3.12
CA ARG A 289 -3.91 18.52 -4.11
C ARG A 289 -3.05 17.36 -3.64
N TRP A 290 -2.21 17.56 -2.63
CA TRP A 290 -1.17 16.61 -2.26
C TRP A 290 -1.55 15.81 -1.03
N THR A 291 -1.22 14.55 -1.08
CA THR A 291 -1.16 13.64 0.07
C THR A 291 0.20 12.99 0.10
N ILE A 292 0.84 13.00 1.25
CA ILE A 292 2.13 12.35 1.50
C ILE A 292 2.00 11.59 2.80
N ALA A 293 2.43 10.32 2.81
CA ALA A 293 2.56 9.56 4.04
C ALA A 293 3.87 8.77 4.03
N PHE A 294 4.41 8.58 5.22
CA PHE A 294 5.55 7.71 5.45
C PHE A 294 5.27 6.85 6.67
N SER A 295 5.54 5.56 6.57
CA SER A 295 5.43 4.64 7.69
C SER A 295 6.55 3.61 7.72
N VAL A 296 6.74 3.03 8.90
CA VAL A 296 7.62 1.89 9.14
C VAL A 296 6.75 0.73 9.58
N ILE A 297 6.97 -0.43 8.98
CA ILE A 297 6.26 -1.66 9.27
C ILE A 297 7.26 -2.67 9.85
N PHE A 298 6.96 -3.19 11.04
CA PHE A 298 7.64 -4.34 11.65
C PHE A 298 6.73 -5.54 11.50
N LYS A 299 7.28 -6.70 11.12
CA LYS A 299 6.52 -7.92 10.88
C LYS A 299 7.27 -9.12 11.46
N THR A 300 6.56 -10.00 12.16
CA THR A 300 7.11 -11.28 12.61
C THR A 300 7.35 -12.21 11.42
N LYS A 301 8.02 -13.32 11.65
CA LYS A 301 8.31 -14.32 10.61
C LYS A 301 7.03 -14.82 9.97
N GLU A 302 6.98 -14.83 8.64
CA GLU A 302 5.86 -15.31 7.83
C GLU A 302 5.88 -16.83 7.64
N GLU A 303 7.05 -17.43 7.87
CA GLU A 303 7.25 -18.87 7.89
C GLU A 303 8.37 -19.21 8.90
N SER A 304 8.51 -20.49 9.29
CA SER A 304 9.34 -20.90 10.43
C SER A 304 10.84 -20.94 10.15
N SER A 305 11.27 -21.16 8.90
CA SER A 305 12.68 -21.22 8.52
C SER A 305 13.32 -19.84 8.34
N MET A 306 12.53 -18.76 8.24
CA MET A 306 13.08 -17.40 8.22
C MET A 306 14.00 -17.17 9.41
N VAL A 307 15.21 -16.70 9.15
CA VAL A 307 16.20 -16.44 10.20
C VAL A 307 15.78 -15.25 11.06
N PHE A 308 15.20 -14.21 10.44
CA PHE A 308 14.87 -12.95 11.11
C PHE A 308 13.39 -12.59 10.96
N SER A 309 12.87 -11.78 11.87
CA SER A 309 11.74 -10.89 11.61
C SER A 309 12.19 -9.81 10.64
N HIS A 310 11.26 -9.13 9.96
CA HIS A 310 11.66 -8.10 9.03
C HIS A 310 10.92 -6.78 9.22
N GLN A 311 11.45 -5.76 8.61
CA GLN A 311 10.93 -4.41 8.65
C GLN A 311 11.17 -3.71 7.32
N TYR A 312 10.26 -2.82 6.96
CA TYR A 312 10.37 -2.02 5.75
C TYR A 312 9.69 -0.67 5.93
N GLY A 313 10.07 0.30 5.11
CA GLY A 313 9.43 1.59 5.02
C GLY A 313 8.39 1.62 3.91
N SER A 314 7.36 2.43 4.07
CA SER A 314 6.33 2.71 3.07
C SER A 314 6.24 4.22 2.83
N PHE A 315 6.22 4.62 1.57
CA PHE A 315 6.07 6.00 1.13
C PHE A 315 4.90 6.12 0.17
N ASP A 316 3.95 7.00 0.48
CA ASP A 316 2.79 7.31 -0.33
C ASP A 316 2.87 8.74 -0.85
N LEU A 317 2.61 8.94 -2.14
CA LEU A 317 2.49 10.24 -2.78
C LEU A 317 1.27 10.26 -3.69
N PHE A 318 0.25 11.07 -3.36
CA PHE A 318 -0.96 11.17 -4.16
C PHE A 318 -1.22 12.61 -4.59
N TYR A 319 -1.73 12.77 -5.82
CA TYR A 319 -2.05 14.05 -6.42
C TYR A 319 -3.51 14.07 -6.90
N ARG A 320 -4.28 15.03 -6.41
CA ARG A 320 -5.69 15.24 -6.72
C ARG A 320 -5.91 16.29 -7.81
N PHE A 321 -6.84 16.02 -8.72
CA PHE A 321 -7.16 16.93 -9.83
C PHE A 321 -8.62 16.85 -10.28
#